data_30549fb5740b9adf45be32652b47efbd
#
_entry.id   30549fb5740b9adf45be32652b47efbd
#
_cell.length_a   1.000
_cell.length_b   1.000
_cell.length_c   1.000
_cell.angle_alpha   90.00
_cell.angle_beta   90.00
_cell.angle_gamma   90.00
#
_symmetry.space_group_name_H-M   'P 1'
#
loop_
_entity.id
_entity.type
_entity.pdbx_description
1 polymer ?
#
loop_
_entity_poly.entity_id
_entity_poly.type
_entity_poly.pdbx_seq_one_letter_code
_entity_poly.pdbx_strand_id
1 'polypeptide(L)'
;MKEIAKRDKAKVIPTGATAANRLGFSTQVPMNTIFLTTGSGRKMKLGNRTVTLKHGAPKNFAFRGRLMPELVQALRNIGEHNITQDVEARIGQLFTETPETDTIEYDLLLAPVWMRQVIKKGIKQ
;
A
#
# COMPACT_ATOMS: atom_id res chain seq x y z
N MET A 1 -13.39 -3.54 6.69
CA MET A 1 -12.62 -2.29 6.82
C MET A 1 -13.28 -1.09 6.14
N LYS A 2 -13.77 -1.27 4.93
CA LYS A 2 -14.46 -0.18 4.22
C LYS A 2 -15.66 0.36 4.97
N GLU A 3 -16.40 -0.51 5.64
CA GLU A 3 -17.59 -0.09 6.37
C GLU A 3 -17.25 0.79 7.57
N ILE A 4 -16.18 0.47 8.28
CA ILE A 4 -15.74 1.28 9.42
C ILE A 4 -15.24 2.64 8.94
N ALA A 5 -14.42 2.67 7.89
CA ALA A 5 -13.91 3.91 7.34
C ALA A 5 -15.04 4.79 6.81
N LYS A 6 -16.01 4.18 6.13
CA LYS A 6 -17.15 4.91 5.57
C LYS A 6 -18.00 5.52 6.67
N ARG A 7 -18.27 4.77 7.74
CA ARG A 7 -19.08 5.24 8.85
C ARG A 7 -18.41 6.39 9.61
N ASP A 8 -17.08 6.28 9.81
CA ASP A 8 -16.30 7.27 10.52
C ASP A 8 -15.80 8.39 9.61
N LYS A 9 -16.09 8.28 8.30
CA LYS A 9 -15.59 9.20 7.26
C LYS A 9 -14.07 9.30 7.24
N ALA A 10 -13.39 8.26 7.69
CA ALA A 10 -11.94 8.18 7.70
C ALA A 10 -11.43 7.44 6.47
N LYS A 11 -10.23 7.80 6.00
CA LYS A 11 -9.52 7.04 4.98
C LYS A 11 -8.72 5.93 5.64
N VAL A 12 -8.61 4.81 4.94
CA VAL A 12 -7.89 3.63 5.44
C VAL A 12 -7.05 3.06 4.32
N ILE A 13 -5.78 2.75 4.60
CA ILE A 13 -4.91 2.06 3.66
C ILE A 13 -4.20 0.89 4.34
N PRO A 14 -4.04 -0.24 3.64
CA PRO A 14 -3.26 -1.36 4.20
C PRO A 14 -1.79 -0.96 4.35
N THR A 15 -1.10 -1.56 5.31
CA THR A 15 0.31 -1.27 5.51
C THR A 15 1.09 -2.56 5.77
N GLY A 16 2.41 -2.49 5.62
CA GLY A 16 3.33 -3.57 5.95
C GLY A 16 3.04 -4.86 5.20
N ALA A 17 3.05 -5.97 5.93
CA ALA A 17 2.80 -7.30 5.36
C ALA A 17 1.40 -7.42 4.77
N THR A 18 0.42 -6.69 5.29
CA THR A 18 -0.92 -6.68 4.75
C THR A 18 -0.93 -6.12 3.32
N ALA A 19 -0.26 -4.99 3.11
CA ALA A 19 -0.16 -4.40 1.78
C ALA A 19 0.60 -5.32 0.82
N ALA A 20 1.71 -5.90 1.28
CA ALA A 20 2.50 -6.81 0.45
C ALA A 20 1.70 -8.04 0.02
N ASN A 21 0.90 -8.60 0.93
CA ASN A 21 0.06 -9.75 0.60
C ASN A 21 -1.05 -9.36 -0.38
N ARG A 22 -1.73 -8.26 -0.14
CA ARG A 22 -2.84 -7.82 -0.99
C ARG A 22 -2.39 -7.54 -2.43
N LEU A 23 -1.19 -6.99 -2.60
CA LEU A 23 -0.67 -6.65 -3.92
C LEU A 23 0.07 -7.81 -4.60
N GLY A 24 0.15 -8.96 -3.94
CA GLY A 24 0.72 -10.15 -4.54
C GLY A 24 2.24 -10.27 -4.45
N PHE A 25 2.88 -9.47 -3.59
CA PHE A 25 4.32 -9.58 -3.35
C PHE A 25 4.66 -10.68 -2.36
N SER A 26 3.68 -11.13 -1.58
CA SER A 26 3.86 -12.17 -0.60
C SER A 26 2.65 -13.10 -0.60
N THR A 27 2.89 -14.39 -0.42
CA THR A 27 1.83 -15.38 -0.32
C THR A 27 1.36 -15.58 1.12
N GLN A 28 2.09 -15.03 2.10
CA GLN A 28 1.74 -15.19 3.50
C GLN A 28 0.60 -14.23 3.88
N VAL A 29 -0.44 -14.78 4.51
CA VAL A 29 -1.56 -13.99 5.00
C VAL A 29 -1.29 -13.65 6.46
N PRO A 30 -1.12 -12.37 6.82
CA PRO A 30 -0.84 -12.01 8.21
C PRO A 30 -2.02 -12.32 9.13
N MET A 31 -1.74 -12.84 10.32
CA MET A 31 -2.76 -13.05 11.34
C MET A 31 -3.20 -11.71 11.94
N ASN A 32 -2.30 -10.75 12.00
CA ASN A 32 -2.58 -9.40 12.45
C ASN A 32 -2.50 -8.48 11.24
N THR A 33 -3.64 -8.00 10.76
CA THR A 33 -3.68 -7.08 9.64
C THR A 33 -3.65 -5.64 10.16
N ILE A 34 -2.74 -4.84 9.61
CA ILE A 34 -2.55 -3.47 10.07
C ILE A 34 -2.88 -2.50 8.95
N PHE A 35 -3.74 -1.53 9.26
CA PHE A 35 -4.13 -0.47 8.34
C PHE A 35 -3.79 0.88 8.96
N LEU A 36 -3.39 1.83 8.13
CA LEU A 36 -3.29 3.22 8.56
C LEU A 36 -4.63 3.90 8.34
N THR A 37 -5.01 4.77 9.26
CA THR A 37 -6.27 5.51 9.18
C THR A 37 -6.05 6.98 9.49
N THR A 38 -6.84 7.84 8.87
CA THR A 38 -6.88 9.27 9.24
C THR A 38 -7.64 9.51 10.54
N GLY A 39 -8.41 8.51 10.98
CA GLY A 39 -9.18 8.57 12.22
C GLY A 39 -8.41 8.04 13.40
N SER A 40 -9.13 7.75 14.47
CA SER A 40 -8.55 7.22 15.70
C SER A 40 -8.15 5.77 15.53
N GLY A 41 -7.03 5.39 16.18
CA GLY A 41 -6.60 4.00 16.19
C GLY A 41 -7.55 3.13 17.00
N ARG A 42 -7.66 1.87 16.59
CA ARG A 42 -8.43 0.87 17.33
C ARG A 42 -7.99 -0.53 16.93
N LYS A 43 -8.28 -1.49 17.78
CA LYS A 43 -7.97 -2.88 17.54
C LYS A 43 -9.25 -3.70 17.64
N MET A 44 -9.45 -4.61 16.69
CA MET A 44 -10.64 -5.45 16.65
C MET A 44 -10.23 -6.90 16.44
N LYS A 45 -10.98 -7.81 17.06
CA LYS A 45 -10.78 -9.24 16.87
C LYS A 45 -11.88 -9.78 15.96
N LEU A 46 -11.46 -10.47 14.89
CA LEU A 46 -12.38 -11.09 13.95
C LEU A 46 -12.01 -12.58 13.86
N GLY A 47 -12.64 -13.40 14.70
CA GLY A 47 -12.28 -14.80 14.79
C GLY A 47 -10.85 -14.97 15.31
N ASN A 48 -10.02 -15.68 14.55
CA ASN A 48 -8.62 -15.90 14.91
C ASN A 48 -7.69 -14.78 14.46
N ARG A 49 -8.25 -13.78 13.77
CA ARG A 49 -7.44 -12.67 13.24
C ARG A 49 -7.66 -11.40 14.03
N THR A 50 -6.63 -10.59 14.08
CA THR A 50 -6.70 -9.26 14.68
C THR A 50 -6.56 -8.21 13.58
N VAL A 51 -7.42 -7.19 13.63
CA VAL A 51 -7.36 -6.05 12.73
C VAL A 51 -7.01 -4.82 13.56
N THR A 52 -5.90 -4.18 13.22
CA THR A 52 -5.42 -3.00 13.93
C THR A 52 -5.49 -1.79 13.01
N LEU A 53 -6.16 -0.73 13.46
CA LEU A 53 -6.15 0.56 12.79
C LEU A 53 -5.21 1.46 13.57
N LYS A 54 -4.18 1.98 12.90
CA LYS A 54 -3.21 2.90 13.49
C LYS A 54 -3.36 4.27 12.83
N HIS A 55 -3.36 5.32 13.64
CA HIS A 55 -3.39 6.66 13.08
C HIS A 55 -2.13 6.89 12.25
N GLY A 56 -2.31 7.30 10.99
CA GLY A 56 -1.21 7.56 10.07
C GLY A 56 -1.05 9.04 9.78
N ALA A 57 0.18 9.46 9.51
CA ALA A 57 0.46 10.85 9.16
C ALA A 57 -0.22 11.24 7.85
N PRO A 58 -0.62 12.52 7.68
CA PRO A 58 -1.32 12.95 6.46
C PRO A 58 -0.59 12.65 5.17
N LYS A 59 0.74 12.63 5.16
CA LYS A 59 1.52 12.33 3.96
C LYS A 59 1.19 10.98 3.35
N ASN A 60 0.74 10.02 4.17
CA ASN A 60 0.40 8.68 3.69
C ASN A 60 -0.89 8.67 2.88
N PHE A 61 -1.71 9.71 3.01
CA PHE A 61 -3.00 9.83 2.36
C PHE A 61 -3.02 10.92 1.28
N ALA A 62 -1.85 11.45 0.94
CA ALA A 62 -1.74 12.56 -0.01
C ALA A 62 -1.74 12.12 -1.48
N PHE A 63 -1.60 10.83 -1.73
CA PHE A 63 -1.59 10.28 -3.09
C PHE A 63 -2.97 10.41 -3.74
N ARG A 64 -2.97 10.70 -5.04
CA ARG A 64 -4.22 10.84 -5.81
C ARG A 64 -4.70 9.53 -6.40
N GLY A 65 -3.77 8.62 -6.75
CA GLY A 65 -4.12 7.30 -7.26
C GLY A 65 -4.53 6.36 -6.15
N ARG A 66 -5.18 5.26 -6.52
CA ARG A 66 -5.60 4.23 -5.56
C ARG A 66 -4.49 3.23 -5.25
N LEU A 67 -3.68 2.92 -6.26
CA LEU A 67 -2.62 1.92 -6.14
C LEU A 67 -1.43 2.44 -5.33
N MET A 68 -1.02 3.68 -5.58
CA MET A 68 0.21 4.23 -5.02
C MET A 68 0.28 4.21 -3.49
N PRO A 69 -0.77 4.57 -2.75
CA PRO A 69 -0.67 4.55 -1.28
C PRO A 69 -0.34 3.15 -0.75
N GLU A 70 -1.01 2.14 -1.30
CA GLU A 70 -0.81 0.75 -0.87
C GLU A 70 0.54 0.22 -1.37
N LEU A 71 0.93 0.56 -2.60
CA LEU A 71 2.20 0.13 -3.17
C LEU A 71 3.39 0.68 -2.37
N VAL A 72 3.33 1.93 -1.96
CA VAL A 72 4.39 2.53 -1.13
C VAL A 72 4.53 1.76 0.18
N GLN A 73 3.42 1.40 0.82
CA GLN A 73 3.46 0.63 2.06
C GLN A 73 4.06 -0.77 1.83
N ALA A 74 3.68 -1.42 0.73
CA ALA A 74 4.21 -2.74 0.39
C ALA A 74 5.72 -2.68 0.13
N LEU A 75 6.17 -1.71 -0.65
CA LEU A 75 7.59 -1.56 -0.96
C LEU A 75 8.42 -1.22 0.27
N ARG A 76 7.87 -0.42 1.18
CA ARG A 76 8.53 -0.12 2.45
C ARG A 76 8.72 -1.38 3.27
N ASN A 77 7.74 -2.27 3.26
CA ASN A 77 7.82 -3.55 3.96
C ASN A 77 8.88 -4.47 3.35
N ILE A 78 8.97 -4.49 2.01
CA ILE A 78 9.97 -5.30 1.30
C ILE A 78 11.38 -4.76 1.56
N GLY A 79 11.55 -3.46 1.47
CA GLY A 79 12.83 -2.80 1.67
C GLY A 79 13.63 -2.65 0.39
N GLU A 80 14.40 -1.56 0.33
CA GLU A 80 15.17 -1.20 -0.87
C GLU A 80 16.11 -2.31 -1.33
N HIS A 81 16.76 -2.97 -0.38
CA HIS A 81 17.78 -3.98 -0.70
C HIS A 81 17.18 -5.34 -1.06
N ASN A 82 15.88 -5.48 -1.00
CA ASN A 82 15.20 -6.74 -1.28
C ASN A 82 14.35 -6.69 -2.54
N ILE A 83 14.52 -5.67 -3.37
CA ILE A 83 13.81 -5.54 -4.63
C ILE A 83 14.43 -6.47 -5.66
N THR A 84 13.63 -7.41 -6.15
CA THR A 84 14.05 -8.38 -7.16
C THR A 84 13.36 -8.09 -8.48
N GLN A 85 13.76 -8.81 -9.53
CA GLN A 85 13.08 -8.73 -10.82
C GLN A 85 11.62 -9.14 -10.70
N ASP A 86 11.32 -10.11 -9.84
CA ASP A 86 9.93 -10.53 -9.60
C ASP A 86 9.09 -9.41 -9.02
N VAL A 87 9.67 -8.63 -8.09
CA VAL A 87 8.99 -7.46 -7.53
C VAL A 87 8.72 -6.43 -8.64
N GLU A 88 9.72 -6.15 -9.47
CA GLU A 88 9.57 -5.20 -10.57
C GLU A 88 8.52 -5.66 -11.58
N ALA A 89 8.51 -6.95 -11.92
CA ALA A 89 7.53 -7.52 -12.83
C ALA A 89 6.10 -7.40 -12.26
N ARG A 90 5.96 -7.65 -10.97
CA ARG A 90 4.65 -7.52 -10.31
C ARG A 90 4.16 -6.06 -10.33
N ILE A 91 5.06 -5.12 -10.13
CA ILE A 91 4.71 -3.69 -10.24
C ILE A 91 4.17 -3.39 -11.63
N GLY A 92 4.83 -3.88 -12.68
CA GLY A 92 4.36 -3.72 -14.05
C GLY A 92 2.97 -4.27 -14.25
N GLN A 93 2.69 -5.46 -13.72
CA GLN A 93 1.36 -6.07 -13.81
C GLN A 93 0.31 -5.23 -13.10
N LEU A 94 0.63 -4.71 -11.92
CA LEU A 94 -0.31 -3.89 -11.15
C LEU A 94 -0.71 -2.64 -11.92
N PHE A 95 0.24 -1.98 -12.57
CA PHE A 95 -0.06 -0.78 -13.36
C PHE A 95 -0.71 -1.11 -14.70
N THR A 96 -0.55 -2.33 -15.20
CA THR A 96 -1.31 -2.79 -16.36
C THR A 96 -2.79 -2.99 -16.00
N GLU A 97 -3.04 -3.60 -14.83
CA GLU A 97 -4.39 -3.85 -14.35
C GLU A 97 -5.08 -2.58 -13.84
N THR A 98 -4.30 -1.66 -13.29
CA THR A 98 -4.81 -0.41 -12.71
C THR A 98 -3.96 0.75 -13.22
N PRO A 99 -4.16 1.15 -14.50
CA PRO A 99 -3.38 2.26 -15.05
C PRO A 99 -3.79 3.56 -14.37
N GLU A 100 -2.81 4.27 -13.83
CA GLU A 100 -3.06 5.55 -13.15
C GLU A 100 -2.33 6.68 -13.88
N THR A 101 -2.50 6.71 -15.21
CA THR A 101 -1.77 7.62 -16.07
C THR A 101 -2.00 9.10 -15.74
N ASP A 102 -3.17 9.42 -15.21
CA ASP A 102 -3.51 10.82 -14.87
C ASP A 102 -2.88 11.28 -13.57
N THR A 103 -2.51 10.36 -12.68
CA THR A 103 -2.07 10.71 -11.33
C THR A 103 -0.64 10.27 -11.03
N ILE A 104 -0.09 9.36 -11.83
CA ILE A 104 1.18 8.70 -11.51
C ILE A 104 2.35 9.69 -11.36
N GLU A 105 2.44 10.70 -12.22
CA GLU A 105 3.53 11.64 -12.16
C GLU A 105 3.53 12.44 -10.86
N TYR A 106 2.35 12.89 -10.45
CA TYR A 106 2.20 13.60 -9.19
C TYR A 106 2.54 12.68 -8.01
N ASP A 107 1.98 11.47 -8.03
CA ASP A 107 2.17 10.53 -6.93
C ASP A 107 3.62 10.08 -6.77
N LEU A 108 4.35 9.92 -7.89
CA LEU A 108 5.76 9.55 -7.82
C LEU A 108 6.59 10.59 -7.08
N LEU A 109 6.23 11.86 -7.18
CA LEU A 109 6.95 12.93 -6.47
C LEU A 109 6.77 12.83 -4.96
N LEU A 110 5.69 12.21 -4.50
CA LEU A 110 5.42 12.02 -3.08
C LEU A 110 6.08 10.77 -2.50
N ALA A 111 6.52 9.86 -3.36
CA ALA A 111 7.16 8.62 -2.93
C ALA A 111 8.64 8.84 -2.64
N PRO A 112 9.24 8.03 -1.74
CA PRO A 112 10.70 8.07 -1.56
C PRO A 112 11.45 7.88 -2.87
N VAL A 113 12.62 8.50 -2.99
CA VAL A 113 13.37 8.51 -4.25
C VAL A 113 13.65 7.09 -4.75
N TRP A 114 14.08 6.19 -3.89
CA TRP A 114 14.40 4.82 -4.31
C TRP A 114 13.17 4.10 -4.85
N MET A 115 12.01 4.36 -4.29
CA MET A 115 10.76 3.76 -4.76
C MET A 115 10.37 4.30 -6.14
N ARG A 116 10.61 5.58 -6.41
CA ARG A 116 10.35 6.16 -7.74
C ARG A 116 11.09 5.39 -8.82
N GLN A 117 12.35 5.08 -8.57
CA GLN A 117 13.17 4.35 -9.54
C GLN A 117 12.65 2.94 -9.75
N VAL A 118 12.30 2.25 -8.65
CA VAL A 118 11.76 0.89 -8.71
C VAL A 118 10.45 0.87 -9.49
N ILE A 119 9.56 1.79 -9.20
CA ILE A 119 8.24 1.85 -9.85
C ILE A 119 8.39 2.15 -11.34
N LYS A 120 9.21 3.13 -11.69
CA LYS A 120 9.45 3.46 -13.11
C LYS A 120 10.02 2.26 -13.86
N LYS A 121 10.94 1.55 -13.25
CA LYS A 121 11.54 0.37 -13.85
C LYS A 121 10.52 -0.74 -14.06
N GLY A 122 9.64 -0.96 -13.08
CA GLY A 122 8.56 -1.92 -13.20
C GLY A 122 7.58 -1.61 -14.31
N ILE A 123 7.19 -0.34 -14.43
CA ILE A 123 6.24 0.09 -15.46
C ILE A 123 6.81 -0.12 -16.86
N LYS A 124 8.12 0.01 -17.04
CA LYS A 124 8.77 -0.14 -18.35
C LYS A 124 8.91 -1.58 -18.80
N GLN A 125 8.68 -2.55 -17.94
CA GLN A 125 8.81 -3.97 -18.31
C GLN A 125 7.64 -4.48 -19.14
#